data_67588a68ff0d61c83238d677ea2a7ba4
#
_entry.id   67588a68ff0d61c83238d677ea2a7ba4
#
_cell.length_a   1.000
_cell.length_b   1.000
_cell.length_c   1.000
_cell.angle_alpha   90.00
_cell.angle_beta   90.00
_cell.angle_gamma   90.00
#
_symmetry.space_group_name_H-M   'P 1'
#
loop_
_entity.id
_entity.type
_entity.pdbx_description
1 polymer ?
#
loop_
_entity_poly.entity_id
_entity_poly.type
_entity_poly.pdbx_seq_one_letter_code
_entity_poly.pdbx_strand_id
1 'polypeptide(L)'
;MFIAGYRLLNLRNNLGNNSTDLHIVEVMLENINEIDKLSIETMAELCDVSKSKISKFVKQIGFEDYKEFRDFARNEKRRSGYLGYENKTMMWRYIAKEGWDPYLEILKKDLECFTDQMDRGALRRLAKAMYEHREVAALGSVYSQNVAVDFMYRMAEEGKYIRTYTYDTVQEEYLRNMNENTLVIIFSNSGQYLYGDGMRLNGHFKTYLKKMKGELALITSNEEAAKDPMV
;
A
#
# COMPACT_ATOMS: atom_id res chain seq x y z
N MET A 1 -9.73 -1.85 3.47
CA MET A 1 -9.48 -0.39 3.61
C MET A 1 -8.99 0.10 2.26
N PHE A 2 -9.51 1.20 1.80
CA PHE A 2 -9.18 1.80 0.51
C PHE A 2 -7.96 2.69 0.61
N ILE A 3 -7.21 2.89 -0.48
CA ILE A 3 -6.01 3.76 -0.49
C ILE A 3 -6.39 5.19 -0.12
N ALA A 4 -7.53 5.70 -0.59
CA ALA A 4 -8.03 7.01 -0.19
C ALA A 4 -8.19 7.11 1.33
N GLY A 5 -8.85 6.14 1.96
CA GLY A 5 -8.98 6.06 3.42
C GLY A 5 -7.63 5.86 4.12
N TYR A 6 -6.72 5.07 3.55
CA TYR A 6 -5.38 4.89 4.09
C TYR A 6 -4.58 6.20 4.09
N ARG A 7 -4.63 6.99 3.00
CA ARG A 7 -3.98 8.30 2.94
C ARG A 7 -4.54 9.29 3.95
N LEU A 8 -5.88 9.31 4.11
CA LEU A 8 -6.54 10.12 5.12
C LEU A 8 -6.10 9.73 6.54
N LEU A 9 -6.06 8.43 6.87
CA LEU A 9 -5.63 7.95 8.18
C LEU A 9 -4.16 8.27 8.46
N ASN A 10 -3.28 8.11 7.48
CA ASN A 10 -1.88 8.48 7.65
C ASN A 10 -1.70 9.98 7.88
N LEU A 11 -2.43 10.82 7.13
CA LEU A 11 -2.40 12.26 7.36
C LEU A 11 -2.93 12.60 8.74
N ARG A 12 -4.07 12.01 9.16
CA ARG A 12 -4.66 12.20 10.49
C ARG A 12 -3.66 11.97 11.60
N ASN A 13 -2.89 10.90 11.52
CA ASN A 13 -1.90 10.52 12.54
C ASN A 13 -0.70 11.47 12.62
N ASN A 14 -0.47 12.28 11.58
CA ASN A 14 0.63 13.25 11.51
C ASN A 14 0.19 14.69 11.73
N LEU A 15 -1.10 14.96 11.89
CA LEU A 15 -1.62 16.31 12.14
C LEU A 15 -1.69 16.59 13.63
N GLY A 16 -1.37 17.83 14.01
CA GLY A 16 -1.56 18.32 15.37
C GLY A 16 -3.04 18.47 15.71
N ASN A 17 -3.37 18.32 17.00
CA ASN A 17 -4.71 18.55 17.52
C ASN A 17 -5.18 19.98 17.20
N ASN A 18 -6.45 20.13 16.80
CA ASN A 18 -7.11 21.41 16.48
C ASN A 18 -6.69 22.05 15.15
N SER A 19 -6.16 21.34 14.19
CA SER A 19 -5.96 21.88 12.84
C SER A 19 -7.22 21.74 11.97
N THR A 20 -7.45 22.73 11.10
CA THR A 20 -8.53 22.65 10.08
C THR A 20 -8.39 21.40 9.21
N ASP A 21 -7.14 20.97 8.93
CA ASP A 21 -6.89 19.77 8.14
C ASP A 21 -7.29 18.49 8.89
N LEU A 22 -7.12 18.44 10.22
CA LEU A 22 -7.61 17.34 11.02
C LEU A 22 -9.13 17.22 10.94
N HIS A 23 -9.85 18.35 11.08
CA HIS A 23 -11.29 18.37 10.94
C HIS A 23 -11.76 17.86 9.55
N ILE A 24 -11.10 18.33 8.47
CA ILE A 24 -11.39 17.85 7.12
C ILE A 24 -11.17 16.33 7.00
N VAL A 25 -10.06 15.81 7.55
CA VAL A 25 -9.78 14.36 7.56
C VAL A 25 -10.89 13.59 8.27
N GLU A 26 -11.31 14.06 9.44
CA GLU A 26 -12.33 13.37 10.24
C GLU A 26 -13.67 13.33 9.52
N VAL A 27 -14.13 14.46 8.98
CA VAL A 27 -15.37 14.52 8.19
C VAL A 27 -15.28 13.63 6.94
N MET A 28 -14.15 13.62 6.24
CA MET A 28 -13.96 12.75 5.08
C MET A 28 -13.95 11.25 5.46
N LEU A 29 -13.34 10.87 6.59
CA LEU A 29 -13.34 9.50 7.08
C LEU A 29 -14.73 9.04 7.52
N GLU A 30 -15.50 9.88 8.19
CA GLU A 30 -16.88 9.59 8.56
C GLU A 30 -17.77 9.34 7.33
N ASN A 31 -17.51 10.07 6.24
CA ASN A 31 -18.25 9.97 5.00
C ASN A 31 -17.58 9.07 3.94
N ILE A 32 -16.56 8.32 4.26
CA ILE A 32 -15.73 7.59 3.29
C ILE A 32 -16.50 6.63 2.40
N ASN A 33 -17.56 6.02 2.92
CA ASN A 33 -18.40 5.09 2.18
C ASN A 33 -19.34 5.76 1.16
N GLU A 34 -19.60 7.04 1.30
CA GLU A 34 -20.51 7.82 0.43
C GLU A 34 -19.78 8.93 -0.33
N ILE A 35 -18.49 9.08 -0.12
CA ILE A 35 -17.66 10.18 -0.64
C ILE A 35 -17.69 10.27 -2.17
N ASP A 36 -17.90 9.14 -2.84
CA ASP A 36 -18.06 9.07 -4.29
C ASP A 36 -19.33 9.75 -4.82
N LYS A 37 -20.30 10.02 -3.94
CA LYS A 37 -21.56 10.70 -4.25
C LYS A 37 -21.56 12.17 -3.86
N LEU A 38 -20.60 12.61 -3.02
CA LEU A 38 -20.55 13.96 -2.50
C LEU A 38 -19.86 14.91 -3.48
N SER A 39 -20.50 16.05 -3.78
CA SER A 39 -19.87 17.12 -4.55
C SER A 39 -18.82 17.86 -3.71
N ILE A 40 -17.93 18.61 -4.35
CA ILE A 40 -16.96 19.44 -3.61
C ILE A 40 -17.68 20.53 -2.79
N GLU A 41 -18.82 21.01 -3.26
CA GLU A 41 -19.68 21.95 -2.55
C GLU A 41 -20.16 21.33 -1.24
N THR A 42 -20.80 20.17 -1.34
CA THR A 42 -21.32 19.45 -0.18
C THR A 42 -20.22 19.08 0.81
N MET A 43 -19.06 18.66 0.31
CA MET A 43 -17.91 18.34 1.19
C MET A 43 -17.37 19.60 1.88
N ALA A 44 -17.32 20.72 1.18
CA ALA A 44 -16.89 22.00 1.76
C ALA A 44 -17.86 22.50 2.85
N GLU A 45 -19.17 22.32 2.63
CA GLU A 45 -20.21 22.62 3.63
C GLU A 45 -20.10 21.72 4.86
N LEU A 46 -19.94 20.39 4.67
CA LEU A 46 -19.77 19.44 5.77
C LEU A 46 -18.54 19.73 6.62
N CYS A 47 -17.46 20.21 6.00
CA CYS A 47 -16.21 20.57 6.68
C CYS A 47 -16.18 22.01 7.20
N ASP A 48 -17.21 22.81 6.95
CA ASP A 48 -17.25 24.25 7.26
C ASP A 48 -16.01 25.01 6.71
N VAL A 49 -15.67 24.75 5.45
CA VAL A 49 -14.53 25.37 4.77
C VAL A 49 -14.88 25.78 3.33
N SER A 50 -14.00 26.54 2.69
CA SER A 50 -14.15 26.88 1.29
C SER A 50 -13.83 25.70 0.36
N LYS A 51 -14.43 25.65 -0.84
CA LYS A 51 -14.09 24.69 -1.91
C LYS A 51 -12.60 24.75 -2.27
N SER A 52 -11.99 25.93 -2.23
CA SER A 52 -10.54 26.09 -2.45
C SER A 52 -9.71 25.37 -1.40
N LYS A 53 -10.17 25.36 -0.13
CA LYS A 53 -9.49 24.60 0.94
C LYS A 53 -9.58 23.10 0.71
N ILE A 54 -10.75 22.58 0.33
CA ILE A 54 -10.90 21.17 -0.05
C ILE A 54 -10.00 20.80 -1.24
N SER A 55 -9.95 21.64 -2.28
CA SER A 55 -9.08 21.41 -3.44
C SER A 55 -7.60 21.36 -3.07
N LYS A 56 -7.14 22.23 -2.18
CA LYS A 56 -5.76 22.20 -1.67
C LYS A 56 -5.50 20.97 -0.82
N PHE A 57 -6.45 20.60 0.02
CA PHE A 57 -6.35 19.45 0.89
C PHE A 57 -6.20 18.14 0.10
N VAL A 58 -7.03 17.91 -0.94
CA VAL A 58 -6.91 16.68 -1.74
C VAL A 58 -5.59 16.60 -2.50
N LYS A 59 -5.01 17.73 -2.91
CA LYS A 59 -3.67 17.78 -3.48
C LYS A 59 -2.59 17.39 -2.47
N GLN A 60 -2.73 17.80 -1.22
CA GLN A 60 -1.81 17.42 -0.14
C GLN A 60 -1.79 15.91 0.11
N ILE A 61 -2.92 15.22 -0.06
CA ILE A 61 -3.00 13.76 0.05
C ILE A 61 -2.72 13.04 -1.28
N GLY A 62 -2.21 13.75 -2.29
CA GLY A 62 -1.67 13.16 -3.51
C GLY A 62 -2.68 12.93 -4.64
N PHE A 63 -3.77 13.72 -4.70
CA PHE A 63 -4.71 13.75 -5.82
C PHE A 63 -4.57 15.06 -6.60
N GLU A 64 -4.84 15.04 -7.89
CA GLU A 64 -4.79 16.25 -8.73
C GLU A 64 -5.90 17.25 -8.35
N ASP A 65 -7.11 16.72 -8.12
CA ASP A 65 -8.27 17.49 -7.69
C ASP A 65 -9.30 16.63 -6.92
N TYR A 66 -10.37 17.26 -6.47
CA TYR A 66 -11.44 16.57 -5.73
C TYR A 66 -12.21 15.56 -6.60
N LYS A 67 -12.33 15.81 -7.89
CA LYS A 67 -12.99 14.90 -8.83
C LYS A 67 -12.19 13.59 -8.93
N GLU A 68 -10.88 13.68 -9.10
CA GLU A 68 -9.99 12.51 -9.12
C GLU A 68 -10.09 11.72 -7.82
N PHE A 69 -10.01 12.39 -6.66
CA PHE A 69 -10.18 11.76 -5.36
C PHE A 69 -11.50 10.98 -5.26
N ARG A 70 -12.60 11.59 -5.65
CA ARG A 70 -13.93 10.98 -5.64
C ARG A 70 -14.07 9.81 -6.61
N ASP A 71 -13.56 9.97 -7.84
CA ASP A 71 -13.61 8.92 -8.87
C ASP A 71 -12.72 7.73 -8.47
N PHE A 72 -11.61 8.00 -7.82
CA PHE A 72 -10.75 6.99 -7.24
C PHE A 72 -11.46 6.20 -6.13
N ALA A 73 -12.07 6.87 -5.17
CA ALA A 73 -12.85 6.24 -4.09
C ALA A 73 -14.00 5.37 -4.65
N ARG A 74 -14.68 5.84 -5.72
CA ARG A 74 -15.71 5.07 -6.44
C ARG A 74 -15.15 3.78 -7.05
N ASN A 75 -14.01 3.87 -7.71
CA ASN A 75 -13.39 2.72 -8.35
C ASN A 75 -12.89 1.70 -7.33
N GLU A 76 -12.34 2.15 -6.21
CA GLU A 76 -11.97 1.26 -5.10
C GLU A 76 -13.17 0.53 -4.51
N LYS A 77 -14.29 1.21 -4.33
CA LYS A 77 -15.54 0.61 -3.83
C LYS A 77 -16.05 -0.50 -4.77
N ARG A 78 -15.97 -0.29 -6.09
CA ARG A 78 -16.33 -1.30 -7.09
C ARG A 78 -15.37 -2.49 -7.08
N ARG A 79 -14.07 -2.28 -6.87
CA ARG A 79 -13.03 -3.31 -6.87
C ARG A 79 -12.98 -4.12 -5.57
N SER A 80 -13.37 -3.54 -4.43
CA SER A 80 -13.38 -4.26 -3.16
C SER A 80 -14.30 -5.48 -3.18
N GLY A 81 -15.36 -5.46 -4.00
CA GLY A 81 -16.19 -6.65 -4.26
C GLY A 81 -15.54 -7.67 -5.20
N TYR A 82 -14.52 -7.30 -5.98
CA TYR A 82 -13.92 -8.16 -7.00
C TYR A 82 -12.57 -8.78 -6.59
N LEU A 83 -11.84 -8.18 -5.65
CA LEU A 83 -10.43 -8.50 -5.37
C LEU A 83 -10.20 -9.33 -4.10
N GLY A 84 -11.21 -10.00 -3.56
CA GLY A 84 -11.01 -10.86 -2.40
C GLY A 84 -10.52 -10.13 -1.13
N TYR A 85 -10.63 -8.81 -1.08
CA TYR A 85 -10.47 -8.03 0.17
C TYR A 85 -11.50 -8.43 1.24
N GLU A 86 -12.56 -9.11 0.81
CA GLU A 86 -13.46 -9.82 1.69
C GLU A 86 -12.72 -10.80 2.62
N ASN A 87 -11.63 -11.42 2.17
CA ASN A 87 -10.92 -12.41 2.98
C ASN A 87 -10.34 -11.88 4.29
N LYS A 88 -9.92 -10.62 4.36
CA LYS A 88 -9.34 -10.06 5.62
C LYS A 88 -10.40 -9.60 6.62
N THR A 89 -11.54 -9.11 6.12
CA THR A 89 -12.73 -8.88 6.95
C THR A 89 -13.45 -10.20 7.28
N MET A 90 -13.19 -11.25 6.50
CA MET A 90 -13.79 -12.59 6.70
C MET A 90 -13.22 -13.33 7.91
N MET A 91 -12.00 -13.03 8.37
CA MET A 91 -11.45 -13.66 9.56
C MET A 91 -12.43 -13.58 10.75
N TRP A 92 -12.87 -12.36 11.08
CA TRP A 92 -13.81 -12.16 12.19
C TRP A 92 -15.18 -12.78 11.92
N ARG A 93 -15.67 -12.72 10.69
CA ARG A 93 -16.92 -13.38 10.28
C ARG A 93 -16.80 -14.89 10.34
N TYR A 94 -15.67 -15.43 9.89
CA TYR A 94 -15.39 -16.87 9.94
C TYR A 94 -15.31 -17.33 11.41
N ILE A 95 -14.54 -16.65 12.26
CA ILE A 95 -14.43 -16.97 13.69
C ILE A 95 -15.79 -16.86 14.38
N ALA A 96 -16.57 -15.82 14.08
CA ALA A 96 -17.90 -15.63 14.64
C ALA A 96 -18.88 -16.76 14.24
N LYS A 97 -18.69 -17.35 13.07
CA LYS A 97 -19.55 -18.43 12.55
C LYS A 97 -19.07 -19.82 12.96
N GLU A 98 -17.78 -20.11 12.78
CA GLU A 98 -17.20 -21.45 12.91
C GLU A 98 -16.39 -21.65 14.19
N GLY A 99 -16.06 -20.56 14.91
CA GLY A 99 -15.25 -20.58 16.13
C GLY A 99 -13.75 -20.43 15.88
N TRP A 100 -12.99 -20.37 16.98
CA TRP A 100 -11.54 -20.18 16.97
C TRP A 100 -10.78 -21.42 16.50
N ASP A 101 -11.18 -22.62 16.96
CA ASP A 101 -10.41 -23.83 16.66
C ASP A 101 -10.31 -24.13 15.16
N PRO A 102 -11.40 -24.09 14.37
CA PRO A 102 -11.31 -24.23 12.93
C PRO A 102 -10.43 -23.16 12.27
N TYR A 103 -10.45 -21.93 12.78
CA TYR A 103 -9.58 -20.86 12.27
C TYR A 103 -8.10 -21.13 12.55
N LEU A 104 -7.77 -21.60 13.76
CA LEU A 104 -6.40 -21.97 14.12
C LEU A 104 -5.87 -23.13 13.30
N GLU A 105 -6.73 -24.09 12.94
CA GLU A 105 -6.34 -25.19 12.03
C GLU A 105 -6.02 -24.69 10.60
N ILE A 106 -6.73 -23.65 10.12
CA ILE A 106 -6.39 -23.01 8.85
C ILE A 106 -5.00 -22.37 8.94
N LEU A 107 -4.73 -21.62 10.02
CA LEU A 107 -3.42 -20.98 10.21
C LEU A 107 -2.27 -21.99 10.29
N LYS A 108 -2.47 -23.13 10.94
CA LYS A 108 -1.46 -24.20 10.99
C LYS A 108 -1.16 -24.74 9.61
N LYS A 109 -2.20 -25.04 8.81
CA LYS A 109 -2.05 -25.51 7.43
C LYS A 109 -1.36 -24.48 6.54
N ASP A 110 -1.70 -23.19 6.70
CA ASP A 110 -1.05 -22.12 5.95
C ASP A 110 0.45 -22.05 6.28
N LEU A 111 0.81 -22.22 7.56
CA LEU A 111 2.21 -22.23 8.00
C LEU A 111 2.97 -23.46 7.47
N GLU A 112 2.36 -24.64 7.50
CA GLU A 112 2.92 -25.86 6.93
C GLU A 112 3.16 -25.68 5.41
N CYS A 113 2.14 -25.22 4.70
CA CYS A 113 2.22 -24.95 3.26
C CYS A 113 3.33 -23.92 2.93
N PHE A 114 3.42 -22.84 3.71
CA PHE A 114 4.50 -21.87 3.57
C PHE A 114 5.88 -22.50 3.76
N THR A 115 6.04 -23.35 4.78
CA THR A 115 7.31 -24.00 5.08
C THR A 115 7.73 -24.95 3.96
N ASP A 116 6.78 -25.67 3.38
CA ASP A 116 7.04 -26.64 2.31
C ASP A 116 7.33 -25.97 0.97
N GLN A 117 6.66 -24.85 0.68
CA GLN A 117 6.77 -24.11 -0.59
C GLN A 117 7.87 -23.04 -0.59
N MET A 118 8.48 -22.75 0.56
CA MET A 118 9.46 -21.68 0.68
C MET A 118 10.72 -21.97 -0.14
N ASP A 119 11.00 -21.15 -1.17
CA ASP A 119 12.24 -21.20 -1.93
C ASP A 119 13.41 -20.64 -1.12
N ARG A 120 14.10 -21.53 -0.39
CA ARG A 120 15.29 -21.18 0.38
C ARG A 120 16.45 -20.70 -0.50
N GLY A 121 16.47 -21.08 -1.77
CA GLY A 121 17.44 -20.60 -2.74
C GLY A 121 17.20 -19.13 -3.07
N ALA A 122 15.95 -18.76 -3.34
CA ALA A 122 15.55 -17.36 -3.55
C ALA A 122 15.86 -16.48 -2.33
N LEU A 123 15.58 -16.98 -1.10
CA LEU A 123 15.91 -16.24 0.11
C LEU A 123 17.42 -16.01 0.25
N ARG A 124 18.26 -17.00 -0.09
CA ARG A 124 19.73 -16.83 -0.06
C ARG A 124 20.20 -15.83 -1.12
N ARG A 125 19.60 -15.84 -2.32
CA ARG A 125 19.91 -14.86 -3.37
C ARG A 125 19.53 -13.46 -2.92
N LEU A 126 18.35 -13.29 -2.34
CA LEU A 126 17.91 -12.01 -1.79
C LEU A 126 18.84 -11.49 -0.69
N ALA A 127 19.19 -12.35 0.27
CA ALA A 127 20.10 -11.98 1.35
C ALA A 127 21.49 -11.56 0.81
N LYS A 128 22.00 -12.26 -0.21
CA LYS A 128 23.25 -11.92 -0.89
C LYS A 128 23.11 -10.55 -1.60
N ALA A 129 22.07 -10.34 -2.38
CA ALA A 129 21.81 -9.08 -3.07
C ALA A 129 21.71 -7.92 -2.06
N MET A 130 21.01 -8.11 -0.95
CA MET A 130 20.94 -7.10 0.13
C MET A 130 22.31 -6.76 0.71
N TYR A 131 23.19 -7.73 0.84
CA TYR A 131 24.55 -7.51 1.33
C TYR A 131 25.41 -6.74 0.32
N GLU A 132 25.31 -7.10 -0.97
CA GLU A 132 26.11 -6.54 -2.06
C GLU A 132 25.70 -5.11 -2.43
N HIS A 133 24.39 -4.78 -2.32
CA HIS A 133 23.92 -3.44 -2.63
C HIS A 133 24.11 -2.48 -1.47
N ARG A 134 24.74 -1.34 -1.76
CA ARG A 134 24.90 -0.26 -0.77
C ARG A 134 23.56 0.36 -0.41
N GLU A 135 22.68 0.54 -1.39
CA GLU A 135 21.37 1.14 -1.22
C GLU A 135 20.28 0.08 -1.44
N VAL A 136 19.42 -0.08 -0.45
CA VAL A 136 18.30 -1.02 -0.47
C VAL A 136 17.04 -0.27 -0.07
N ALA A 137 15.95 -0.46 -0.82
CA ALA A 137 14.64 0.06 -0.48
C ALA A 137 13.62 -1.07 -0.37
N ALA A 138 12.77 -1.02 0.64
CA ALA A 138 11.64 -1.93 0.83
C ALA A 138 10.34 -1.16 0.63
N LEU A 139 9.51 -1.58 -0.31
CA LEU A 139 8.31 -0.87 -0.72
C LEU A 139 7.10 -1.80 -0.68
N GLY A 140 5.94 -1.21 -0.48
CA GLY A 140 4.68 -1.91 -0.47
C GLY A 140 3.51 -0.93 -0.48
N SER A 141 2.29 -1.44 -0.44
CA SER A 141 1.09 -0.61 -0.37
C SER A 141 0.21 -1.05 0.79
N VAL A 142 -0.28 -0.10 1.57
CA VAL A 142 -1.19 -0.32 2.70
C VAL A 142 -0.61 -1.33 3.71
N TYR A 143 -1.15 -2.54 3.78
CA TYR A 143 -0.67 -3.59 4.71
C TYR A 143 0.75 -4.08 4.37
N SER A 144 1.06 -4.22 3.10
CA SER A 144 2.40 -4.61 2.65
C SER A 144 3.44 -3.53 2.96
N GLN A 145 3.03 -2.26 3.03
CA GLN A 145 3.91 -1.18 3.48
C GLN A 145 4.26 -1.32 4.97
N ASN A 146 3.32 -1.77 5.81
CA ASN A 146 3.63 -2.03 7.22
C ASN A 146 4.66 -3.16 7.38
N VAL A 147 4.60 -4.18 6.50
CA VAL A 147 5.62 -5.24 6.44
C VAL A 147 6.98 -4.66 6.04
N ALA A 148 7.03 -3.76 5.06
CA ALA A 148 8.26 -3.09 4.66
C ALA A 148 8.86 -2.24 5.78
N VAL A 149 8.03 -1.58 6.58
CA VAL A 149 8.46 -0.80 7.76
C VAL A 149 9.02 -1.72 8.86
N ASP A 150 8.33 -2.81 9.20
CA ASP A 150 8.83 -3.79 10.17
C ASP A 150 10.16 -4.41 9.70
N PHE A 151 10.24 -4.74 8.42
CA PHE A 151 11.46 -5.26 7.81
C PHE A 151 12.62 -4.25 7.90
N MET A 152 12.38 -2.98 7.66
CA MET A 152 13.38 -1.92 7.82
C MET A 152 13.95 -1.89 9.25
N TYR A 153 13.09 -1.96 10.26
CA TYR A 153 13.55 -1.95 11.66
C TYR A 153 14.39 -3.19 11.99
N ARG A 154 13.95 -4.38 11.57
CA ARG A 154 14.71 -5.62 11.79
C ARG A 154 16.07 -5.60 11.10
N MET A 155 16.13 -5.07 9.90
CA MET A 155 17.42 -4.93 9.19
C MET A 155 18.33 -3.91 9.86
N ALA A 156 17.79 -2.84 10.43
CA ALA A 156 18.56 -1.87 11.18
C ALA A 156 19.20 -2.49 12.46
N GLU A 157 18.51 -3.41 13.13
CA GLU A 157 19.06 -4.19 14.26
C GLU A 157 20.28 -5.01 13.85
N GLU A 158 20.31 -5.51 12.60
CA GLU A 158 21.44 -6.24 12.00
C GLU A 158 22.48 -5.31 11.33
N GLY A 159 22.36 -4.00 11.50
CA GLY A 159 23.27 -2.99 10.95
C GLY A 159 23.06 -2.68 9.47
N LYS A 160 21.99 -3.16 8.84
CA LYS A 160 21.63 -2.82 7.46
C LYS A 160 20.54 -1.78 7.41
N TYR A 161 20.89 -0.55 7.04
CA TYR A 161 19.94 0.54 6.94
C TYR A 161 19.30 0.57 5.56
N ILE A 162 18.02 0.22 5.49
CA ILE A 162 17.23 0.23 4.26
C ILE A 162 16.23 1.37 4.27
N ARG A 163 15.78 1.79 3.09
CA ARG A 163 14.79 2.87 2.93
C ARG A 163 13.40 2.29 2.78
N THR A 164 12.40 2.99 3.31
CA THR A 164 11.00 2.74 3.03
C THR A 164 10.21 4.04 3.07
N TYR A 165 9.07 4.08 2.41
CA TYR A 165 8.25 5.29 2.29
C TYR A 165 6.78 4.95 2.43
N THR A 166 6.08 5.65 3.33
CA THR A 166 4.68 5.39 3.65
C THR A 166 3.73 5.77 2.50
N TYR A 167 4.06 6.85 1.78
CA TYR A 167 3.21 7.35 0.70
C TYR A 167 3.67 6.81 -0.65
N ASP A 168 2.72 6.29 -1.42
CA ASP A 168 2.94 5.77 -2.77
C ASP A 168 3.51 6.83 -3.73
N THR A 169 3.11 8.10 -3.60
CA THR A 169 3.68 9.22 -4.37
C THR A 169 5.17 9.40 -4.10
N VAL A 170 5.61 9.24 -2.85
CA VAL A 170 7.04 9.33 -2.48
C VAL A 170 7.79 8.10 -2.96
N GLN A 171 7.15 6.91 -2.92
CA GLN A 171 7.73 5.70 -3.51
C GLN A 171 7.96 5.85 -5.02
N GLU A 172 7.00 6.44 -5.74
CA GLU A 172 7.13 6.72 -7.18
C GLU A 172 8.26 7.71 -7.46
N GLU A 173 8.35 8.80 -6.69
CA GLU A 173 9.43 9.77 -6.81
C GLU A 173 10.80 9.12 -6.56
N TYR A 174 10.90 8.28 -5.54
CA TYR A 174 12.11 7.52 -5.25
C TYR A 174 12.51 6.60 -6.41
N LEU A 175 11.58 5.80 -6.93
CA LEU A 175 11.84 4.89 -8.05
C LEU A 175 12.26 5.61 -9.34
N ARG A 176 11.75 6.82 -9.55
CA ARG A 176 12.12 7.66 -10.68
C ARG A 176 13.55 8.15 -10.62
N ASN A 177 14.04 8.43 -9.40
CA ASN A 177 15.31 9.10 -9.16
C ASN A 177 16.41 8.17 -8.61
N MET A 178 16.10 6.88 -8.37
CA MET A 178 17.08 5.93 -7.82
C MET A 178 18.23 5.65 -8.78
N ASN A 179 19.37 5.27 -8.23
CA ASN A 179 20.55 4.91 -9.00
C ASN A 179 20.55 3.41 -9.38
N GLU A 180 21.45 3.04 -10.30
CA GLU A 180 21.57 1.67 -10.81
C GLU A 180 22.12 0.65 -9.80
N ASN A 181 22.73 1.11 -8.70
CA ASN A 181 23.26 0.26 -7.64
C ASN A 181 22.27 0.08 -6.49
N THR A 182 20.97 0.26 -6.74
CA THR A 182 19.91 0.13 -5.76
C THR A 182 19.19 -1.21 -5.93
N LEU A 183 19.01 -1.93 -4.83
CA LEU A 183 18.08 -3.06 -4.75
C LEU A 183 16.73 -2.57 -4.24
N VAL A 184 15.67 -2.84 -4.99
CA VAL A 184 14.29 -2.58 -4.55
C VAL A 184 13.60 -3.89 -4.22
N ILE A 185 13.15 -4.03 -2.97
CA ILE A 185 12.37 -5.18 -2.49
C ILE A 185 10.91 -4.75 -2.43
N ILE A 186 10.03 -5.42 -3.18
CA ILE A 186 8.60 -5.12 -3.18
C ILE A 186 7.86 -6.21 -2.41
N PHE A 187 7.11 -5.79 -1.39
CA PHE A 187 6.15 -6.63 -0.69
C PHE A 187 4.77 -6.47 -1.33
N SER A 188 4.26 -7.51 -1.98
CA SER A 188 2.96 -7.46 -2.65
C SER A 188 2.30 -8.83 -2.70
N ASN A 189 1.44 -9.12 -1.72
CA ASN A 189 0.78 -10.43 -1.61
C ASN A 189 0.11 -10.89 -2.91
N SER A 190 -0.62 -9.99 -3.59
CA SER A 190 -1.30 -10.30 -4.87
C SER A 190 -0.45 -10.07 -6.12
N GLY A 191 0.78 -9.54 -5.99
CA GLY A 191 1.58 -9.08 -7.12
C GLY A 191 1.11 -7.77 -7.77
N GLN A 192 -0.05 -7.25 -7.38
CA GLN A 192 -0.66 -6.09 -8.04
C GLN A 192 0.11 -4.79 -7.86
N TYR A 193 1.05 -4.75 -6.94
CA TYR A 193 1.97 -3.62 -6.85
C TYR A 193 2.77 -3.43 -8.14
N LEU A 194 3.12 -4.51 -8.82
CA LEU A 194 3.82 -4.49 -10.10
C LEU A 194 2.90 -4.14 -11.28
N TYR A 195 1.69 -4.66 -11.25
CA TYR A 195 0.75 -4.56 -12.37
C TYR A 195 -0.20 -3.38 -12.29
N GLY A 196 -0.19 -2.69 -11.24
CA GLY A 196 -0.80 -1.45 -10.75
C GLY A 196 -1.82 -0.65 -11.56
N ASP A 197 -2.63 -1.26 -12.40
CA ASP A 197 -3.70 -0.56 -13.14
C ASP A 197 -4.87 -0.13 -12.25
N GLY A 198 -4.76 -0.34 -10.95
CA GLY A 198 -5.91 -0.19 -10.12
C GLY A 198 -5.77 0.41 -8.74
N MET A 199 -4.61 0.49 -8.20
CA MET A 199 -4.40 0.99 -6.85
C MET A 199 -3.65 2.33 -6.80
N ARG A 200 -3.33 2.91 -7.97
CA ARG A 200 -2.52 4.11 -8.06
C ARG A 200 -3.13 5.11 -9.01
N LEU A 201 -3.05 6.34 -8.61
CA LEU A 201 -3.64 7.48 -9.28
C LEU A 201 -3.25 7.62 -10.76
N ASN A 202 -2.07 7.21 -11.15
CA ASN A 202 -1.52 7.56 -12.46
C ASN A 202 -1.10 6.36 -13.33
N GLY A 203 -1.30 5.10 -12.94
CA GLY A 203 -0.92 3.93 -13.75
C GLY A 203 0.57 3.84 -14.16
N HIS A 204 1.40 4.76 -13.65
CA HIS A 204 2.78 4.94 -14.08
C HIS A 204 3.80 4.06 -13.35
N PHE A 205 3.41 3.39 -12.28
CA PHE A 205 4.34 2.64 -11.44
C PHE A 205 5.02 1.51 -12.21
N LYS A 206 4.26 0.74 -12.98
CA LYS A 206 4.82 -0.27 -13.88
C LYS A 206 5.81 0.33 -14.89
N THR A 207 5.53 1.55 -15.36
CA THR A 207 6.42 2.28 -16.28
C THR A 207 7.72 2.68 -15.58
N TYR A 208 7.66 3.09 -14.30
CA TYR A 208 8.86 3.42 -13.53
C TYR A 208 9.68 2.17 -13.22
N LEU A 209 9.04 1.08 -12.82
CA LEU A 209 9.71 -0.20 -12.60
C LEU A 209 10.40 -0.70 -13.87
N LYS A 210 9.75 -0.61 -15.04
CA LYS A 210 10.37 -0.99 -16.32
C LYS A 210 11.56 -0.12 -16.74
N LYS A 211 11.61 1.13 -16.28
CA LYS A 211 12.70 2.08 -16.56
C LYS A 211 13.75 2.09 -15.46
N MET A 212 13.51 1.36 -14.38
CA MET A 212 14.41 1.24 -13.26
C MET A 212 15.74 0.66 -13.71
N LYS A 213 16.82 1.24 -13.25
CA LYS A 213 18.18 0.77 -13.56
C LYS A 213 18.73 -0.20 -12.51
N GLY A 214 18.09 -0.26 -11.35
CA GLY A 214 18.51 -1.14 -10.24
C GLY A 214 17.94 -2.53 -10.34
N GLU A 215 18.25 -3.35 -9.35
CA GLU A 215 17.77 -4.73 -9.21
C GLU A 215 16.42 -4.75 -8.47
N LEU A 216 15.52 -5.65 -8.88
CA LEU A 216 14.19 -5.81 -8.32
C LEU A 216 14.02 -7.20 -7.70
N ALA A 217 13.54 -7.24 -6.48
CA ALA A 217 13.07 -8.46 -5.82
C ALA A 217 11.59 -8.32 -5.44
N LEU A 218 10.80 -9.35 -5.68
CA LEU A 218 9.38 -9.40 -5.33
C LEU A 218 9.12 -10.47 -4.28
N ILE A 219 8.46 -10.10 -3.19
CA ILE A 219 7.92 -11.02 -2.19
C ILE A 219 6.40 -11.07 -2.37
N THR A 220 5.90 -12.20 -2.86
CA THR A 220 4.50 -12.38 -3.25
C THR A 220 4.02 -13.82 -3.01
N SER A 221 2.72 -14.00 -2.83
CA SER A 221 2.07 -15.31 -2.90
C SER A 221 1.48 -15.60 -4.30
N ASN A 222 1.66 -14.70 -5.26
CA ASN A 222 1.14 -14.86 -6.62
C ASN A 222 2.25 -15.43 -7.52
N GLU A 223 2.13 -16.71 -7.86
CA GLU A 223 3.09 -17.42 -8.72
C GLU A 223 3.23 -16.81 -10.11
N GLU A 224 2.16 -16.26 -10.68
CA GLU A 224 2.20 -15.61 -11.99
C GLU A 224 2.98 -14.30 -11.94
N ALA A 225 2.84 -13.56 -10.83
CA ALA A 225 3.63 -12.35 -10.62
C ALA A 225 5.14 -12.66 -10.45
N ALA A 226 5.46 -13.81 -9.84
CA ALA A 226 6.84 -14.25 -9.69
C ALA A 226 7.52 -14.67 -11.01
N LYS A 227 6.75 -14.89 -12.07
CA LYS A 227 7.25 -15.21 -13.43
C LYS A 227 7.45 -13.97 -14.30
N ASP A 228 7.15 -12.78 -13.80
CA ASP A 228 7.35 -11.54 -14.58
C ASP A 228 8.85 -11.32 -14.83
N PRO A 229 9.27 -11.06 -16.07
CA PRO A 229 10.69 -10.90 -16.43
C PRO A 229 11.35 -9.67 -15.80
N MET A 230 10.61 -8.85 -15.05
CA MET A 230 11.17 -7.74 -14.27
C MET A 230 11.64 -8.16 -12.86
N VAL A 231 11.32 -9.39 -12.43
CA VAL A 231 11.56 -9.90 -11.07
C VAL A 231 12.76 -10.84 -11.05
#